data_d4bd49193f92caca559521fbc2306104
#
_entry.id   d4bd49193f92caca559521fbc2306104
#
_cell.length_a   1.000
_cell.length_b   1.000
_cell.length_c   1.000
_cell.angle_alpha   90.00
_cell.angle_beta   90.00
_cell.angle_gamma   90.00
#
_symmetry.space_group_name_H-M   'P 1'
#
loop_
_entity.id
_entity.type
_entity.pdbx_description
1 polymer ?
#
loop_
_entity_poly.entity_id
_entity_poly.type
_entity_poly.pdbx_seq_one_letter_code
_entity_poly.pdbx_strand_id
1 'polypeptide(L)'
;ITDKKVSSVQDLLPVLEKVAQTGKKELVIIAEDIDGEALATLVLNKLRGIFSVLAVKAPAFGDRRKEMLKDIAVLTGGTVISDEIGLSLENAELAHLGEARKVVADKDTTIIIEGKGQKNEIDSRVDELKVVLSKTTSDFDKEKLMERLAKLGGGVGIIKVGAATEVELKEKKLR
;
A
#
# COMPACT_ATOMS: atom_id res chain seq x y z
N ILE A 1 -1.91 6.33 -3.00
CA ILE A 1 -1.13 5.43 -3.87
C ILE A 1 -0.87 6.16 -5.17
N THR A 2 0.37 6.21 -5.64
CA THR A 2 0.72 6.82 -6.94
C THR A 2 1.85 6.04 -7.61
N ASP A 3 1.89 6.05 -8.93
CA ASP A 3 2.98 5.48 -9.74
C ASP A 3 4.08 6.50 -10.03
N LYS A 4 3.95 7.73 -9.50
CA LYS A 4 4.90 8.80 -9.71
C LYS A 4 5.97 8.86 -8.63
N LYS A 5 7.09 9.48 -8.99
CA LYS A 5 8.07 9.99 -8.03
C LYS A 5 7.57 11.32 -7.44
N VAL A 6 7.68 11.46 -6.12
CA VAL A 6 7.24 12.65 -5.39
C VAL A 6 8.46 13.33 -4.77
N SER A 7 8.86 14.46 -5.34
CA SER A 7 10.04 15.23 -4.89
C SER A 7 9.67 16.61 -4.35
N SER A 8 8.58 17.19 -4.85
CA SER A 8 8.08 18.50 -4.42
C SER A 8 7.02 18.37 -3.33
N VAL A 9 7.12 19.20 -2.31
CA VAL A 9 6.09 19.28 -1.28
C VAL A 9 4.77 19.82 -1.84
N GLN A 10 4.82 20.65 -2.87
CA GLN A 10 3.64 21.25 -3.49
C GLN A 10 2.70 20.18 -4.06
N ASP A 11 3.23 19.08 -4.59
CA ASP A 11 2.43 17.96 -5.08
C ASP A 11 1.61 17.28 -3.97
N LEU A 12 2.14 17.28 -2.73
CA LEU A 12 1.51 16.63 -1.58
C LEU A 12 0.60 17.55 -0.77
N LEU A 13 0.83 18.86 -0.81
CA LEU A 13 0.11 19.83 0.02
C LEU A 13 -1.41 19.67 -0.07
N PRO A 14 -2.04 19.60 -1.25
CA PRO A 14 -3.50 19.49 -1.35
C PRO A 14 -4.04 18.22 -0.68
N VAL A 15 -3.32 17.10 -0.79
CA VAL A 15 -3.70 15.84 -0.15
C VAL A 15 -3.56 15.95 1.37
N LEU A 16 -2.43 16.49 1.85
CA LEU A 16 -2.18 16.66 3.27
C LEU A 16 -3.22 17.58 3.94
N GLU A 17 -3.58 18.68 3.28
CA GLU A 17 -4.61 19.60 3.78
C GLU A 17 -5.98 18.93 3.86
N LYS A 18 -6.38 18.18 2.82
CA LYS A 18 -7.65 17.43 2.81
C LYS A 18 -7.69 16.39 3.93
N VAL A 19 -6.60 15.64 4.14
CA VAL A 19 -6.50 14.67 5.24
C VAL A 19 -6.56 15.37 6.59
N ALA A 20 -5.86 16.50 6.77
CA ALA A 20 -5.89 17.27 8.01
C ALA A 20 -7.31 17.73 8.38
N GLN A 21 -8.11 18.17 7.40
CA GLN A 21 -9.50 18.59 7.59
C GLN A 21 -10.40 17.47 8.12
N THR A 22 -10.06 16.21 7.87
CA THR A 22 -10.79 15.05 8.44
C THR A 22 -10.48 14.78 9.91
N GLY A 23 -9.48 15.44 10.47
CA GLY A 23 -8.97 15.17 11.82
C GLY A 23 -8.09 13.92 11.92
N LYS A 24 -7.92 13.16 10.83
CA LYS A 24 -6.99 12.01 10.77
C LYS A 24 -5.55 12.53 10.72
N LYS A 25 -4.65 11.85 11.41
CA LYS A 25 -3.23 12.20 11.45
C LYS A 25 -2.33 11.14 10.83
N GLU A 26 -2.82 9.92 10.65
CA GLU A 26 -2.08 8.82 10.06
C GLU A 26 -2.27 8.83 8.54
N LEU A 27 -1.16 8.81 7.81
CA LEU A 27 -1.15 8.74 6.36
C LEU A 27 -0.05 7.80 5.87
N VAL A 28 -0.41 6.91 4.97
CA VAL A 28 0.56 6.07 4.24
C VAL A 28 0.62 6.54 2.80
N ILE A 29 1.81 6.85 2.33
CA ILE A 29 2.08 7.25 0.95
C ILE A 29 2.88 6.14 0.28
N ILE A 30 2.31 5.54 -0.76
CA ILE A 30 2.98 4.54 -1.60
C ILE A 30 3.23 5.19 -2.95
N ALA A 31 4.49 5.41 -3.31
CA ALA A 31 4.91 6.11 -4.51
C ALA A 31 6.08 5.39 -5.18
N GLU A 32 6.37 5.68 -6.46
CA GLU A 32 7.57 5.16 -7.10
C GLU A 32 8.82 5.46 -6.29
N ASP A 33 8.96 6.71 -5.87
CA ASP A 33 9.97 7.18 -4.93
C ASP A 33 9.45 8.43 -4.21
N ILE A 34 9.99 8.70 -3.03
CA ILE A 34 9.74 9.94 -2.28
C ILE A 34 11.08 10.46 -1.81
N ASP A 35 11.48 11.63 -2.30
CA ASP A 35 12.78 12.22 -1.96
C ASP A 35 12.71 13.75 -1.81
N GLY A 36 13.87 14.38 -1.76
CA GLY A 36 14.03 15.81 -1.78
C GLY A 36 13.23 16.54 -0.72
N GLU A 37 12.58 17.64 -1.15
CA GLU A 37 11.81 18.52 -0.27
C GLU A 37 10.56 17.85 0.29
N ALA A 38 9.91 16.99 -0.50
CA ALA A 38 8.74 16.23 -0.06
C ALA A 38 9.07 15.36 1.15
N LEU A 39 10.12 14.55 1.06
CA LEU A 39 10.55 13.67 2.16
C LEU A 39 10.94 14.48 3.40
N ALA A 40 11.73 15.54 3.24
CA ALA A 40 12.16 16.39 4.36
C ALA A 40 10.96 17.02 5.09
N THR A 41 9.96 17.47 4.34
CA THR A 41 8.72 18.05 4.90
C THR A 41 7.90 17.01 5.66
N LEU A 42 7.75 15.79 5.11
CA LEU A 42 7.05 14.70 5.79
C LEU A 42 7.73 14.31 7.10
N VAL A 43 9.06 14.19 7.11
CA VAL A 43 9.84 13.90 8.31
C VAL A 43 9.65 15.00 9.36
N LEU A 44 9.73 16.28 8.96
CA LEU A 44 9.56 17.41 9.86
C LEU A 44 8.15 17.42 10.49
N ASN A 45 7.10 17.19 9.69
CA ASN A 45 5.73 17.12 10.20
C ASN A 45 5.53 15.95 11.17
N LYS A 46 6.17 14.80 10.92
CA LYS A 46 6.16 13.66 11.83
C LYS A 46 6.86 13.99 13.15
N LEU A 47 8.03 14.62 13.12
CA LEU A 47 8.76 15.03 14.32
C LEU A 47 7.98 16.06 15.16
N ARG A 48 7.23 16.94 14.51
CA ARG A 48 6.37 17.93 15.17
C ARG A 48 5.03 17.36 15.68
N GLY A 49 4.75 16.07 15.40
CA GLY A 49 3.50 15.43 15.80
C GLY A 49 2.25 15.94 15.05
N ILE A 50 2.44 16.66 13.93
CA ILE A 50 1.35 17.16 13.09
C ILE A 50 0.71 16.01 12.32
N PHE A 51 1.55 15.22 11.64
CA PHE A 51 1.17 14.01 10.90
C PHE A 51 2.06 12.83 11.28
N SER A 52 1.46 11.64 11.36
CA SER A 52 2.16 10.36 11.42
C SER A 52 2.21 9.76 10.01
N VAL A 53 3.21 10.18 9.23
CA VAL A 53 3.35 9.72 7.84
C VAL A 53 4.30 8.52 7.76
N LEU A 54 3.89 7.54 6.96
CA LEU A 54 4.72 6.43 6.49
C LEU A 54 4.87 6.54 4.96
N ALA A 55 6.09 6.75 4.50
CA ALA A 55 6.43 6.79 3.08
C ALA A 55 7.02 5.45 2.66
N VAL A 56 6.45 4.83 1.64
CA VAL A 56 6.81 3.50 1.15
C VAL A 56 7.07 3.56 -0.35
N LYS A 57 8.16 2.97 -0.81
CA LYS A 57 8.42 2.79 -2.23
C LYS A 57 7.51 1.72 -2.80
N ALA A 58 6.95 2.01 -3.99
CA ALA A 58 6.13 1.07 -4.72
C ALA A 58 6.93 -0.21 -5.06
N PRO A 59 6.33 -1.39 -4.92
CA PRO A 59 7.00 -2.65 -5.21
C PRO A 59 7.21 -2.83 -6.72
N ALA A 60 8.21 -3.61 -7.10
CA ALA A 60 8.57 -3.94 -8.48
C ALA A 60 8.91 -2.74 -9.37
N PHE A 61 8.92 -2.92 -10.70
CA PHE A 61 9.30 -1.92 -11.70
C PHE A 61 8.40 -2.03 -12.93
N GLY A 62 8.29 -0.95 -13.71
CA GLY A 62 7.55 -0.91 -14.97
C GLY A 62 6.09 -1.32 -14.81
N ASP A 63 5.58 -2.10 -15.76
CA ASP A 63 4.17 -2.53 -15.77
C ASP A 63 3.80 -3.41 -14.56
N ARG A 64 4.75 -4.20 -14.03
CA ARG A 64 4.51 -4.96 -12.81
C ARG A 64 4.25 -4.06 -11.60
N ARG A 65 4.95 -2.93 -11.50
CA ARG A 65 4.69 -1.93 -10.45
C ARG A 65 3.27 -1.42 -10.53
N LYS A 66 2.83 -1.01 -11.74
CA LYS A 66 1.47 -0.49 -11.96
C LYS A 66 0.41 -1.52 -11.55
N GLU A 67 0.61 -2.76 -11.94
CA GLU A 67 -0.29 -3.84 -11.60
C GLU A 67 -0.34 -4.14 -10.09
N MET A 68 0.80 -4.11 -9.40
CA MET A 68 0.84 -4.28 -7.94
C MET A 68 0.22 -3.08 -7.21
N LEU A 69 0.39 -1.86 -7.71
CA LEU A 69 -0.28 -0.69 -7.16
C LEU A 69 -1.80 -0.78 -7.32
N LYS A 70 -2.30 -1.30 -8.45
CA LYS A 70 -3.73 -1.58 -8.64
C LYS A 70 -4.24 -2.62 -7.63
N ASP A 71 -3.48 -3.68 -7.39
CA ASP A 71 -3.83 -4.70 -6.38
C ASP A 71 -3.95 -4.07 -4.97
N ILE A 72 -3.00 -3.21 -4.59
CA ILE A 72 -3.03 -2.50 -3.31
C ILE A 72 -4.23 -1.53 -3.25
N ALA A 73 -4.53 -0.84 -4.34
CA ALA A 73 -5.66 0.08 -4.43
C ALA A 73 -6.98 -0.67 -4.20
N VAL A 74 -7.19 -1.79 -4.89
CA VAL A 74 -8.39 -2.63 -4.72
C VAL A 74 -8.50 -3.17 -3.29
N LEU A 75 -7.39 -3.65 -2.69
CA LEU A 75 -7.38 -4.13 -1.31
C LEU A 75 -7.75 -3.06 -0.29
N THR A 76 -7.42 -1.82 -0.55
CA THR A 76 -7.62 -0.70 0.38
C THR A 76 -8.85 0.14 0.05
N GLY A 77 -9.50 -0.11 -1.09
CA GLY A 77 -10.63 0.69 -1.58
C GLY A 77 -10.23 2.08 -2.09
N GLY A 78 -8.97 2.23 -2.50
CA GLY A 78 -8.46 3.47 -3.07
C GLY A 78 -8.28 3.42 -4.58
N THR A 79 -7.72 4.48 -5.13
CA THR A 79 -7.39 4.63 -6.56
C THR A 79 -5.90 4.90 -6.71
N VAL A 80 -5.27 4.34 -7.72
CA VAL A 80 -3.90 4.71 -8.08
C VAL A 80 -3.93 6.07 -8.78
N ILE A 81 -3.27 7.06 -8.17
CA ILE A 81 -3.16 8.39 -8.75
C ILE A 81 -2.07 8.35 -9.83
N SER A 82 -2.47 8.48 -11.09
CA SER A 82 -1.60 8.31 -12.26
C SER A 82 -2.06 9.19 -13.41
N ASP A 83 -1.10 9.65 -14.23
CA ASP A 83 -1.40 10.40 -15.45
C ASP A 83 -2.17 9.56 -16.48
N GLU A 84 -2.02 8.24 -16.44
CA GLU A 84 -2.74 7.33 -17.35
C GLU A 84 -4.27 7.46 -17.22
N ILE A 85 -4.75 7.78 -16.02
CA ILE A 85 -6.18 8.00 -15.78
C ILE A 85 -6.53 9.49 -15.66
N GLY A 86 -5.58 10.38 -15.99
CA GLY A 86 -5.78 11.84 -15.92
C GLY A 86 -5.88 12.39 -14.49
N LEU A 87 -5.40 11.65 -13.49
CA LEU A 87 -5.45 12.05 -12.08
C LEU A 87 -4.07 12.44 -11.58
N SER A 88 -3.91 13.68 -11.13
CA SER A 88 -2.70 14.18 -10.48
C SER A 88 -2.87 14.22 -8.95
N LEU A 89 -1.74 14.26 -8.22
CA LEU A 89 -1.76 14.43 -6.75
C LEU A 89 -2.45 15.73 -6.33
N GLU A 90 -2.30 16.80 -7.09
CA GLU A 90 -2.94 18.09 -6.82
C GLU A 90 -4.47 18.01 -6.86
N ASN A 91 -5.00 17.18 -7.78
CA ASN A 91 -6.43 16.98 -7.99
C ASN A 91 -6.99 15.78 -7.24
N ALA A 92 -6.16 15.11 -6.44
CA ALA A 92 -6.61 13.96 -5.67
C ALA A 92 -7.62 14.38 -4.58
N GLU A 93 -8.70 13.62 -4.47
CA GLU A 93 -9.75 13.79 -3.49
C GLU A 93 -9.67 12.69 -2.41
N LEU A 94 -10.32 12.91 -1.27
CA LEU A 94 -10.39 11.93 -0.20
C LEU A 94 -10.98 10.58 -0.67
N ALA A 95 -11.90 10.62 -1.62
CA ALA A 95 -12.50 9.43 -2.22
C ALA A 95 -11.49 8.54 -2.98
N HIS A 96 -10.36 9.10 -3.42
CA HIS A 96 -9.30 8.35 -4.08
C HIS A 96 -8.34 7.68 -3.07
N LEU A 97 -8.44 8.03 -1.79
CA LEU A 97 -7.57 7.48 -0.76
C LEU A 97 -8.13 6.15 -0.26
N GLY A 98 -7.28 5.13 -0.26
CA GLY A 98 -7.61 3.85 0.36
C GLY A 98 -7.50 3.91 1.88
N GLU A 99 -8.10 2.95 2.55
CA GLU A 99 -8.02 2.80 4.01
C GLU A 99 -7.59 1.38 4.40
N ALA A 100 -6.88 1.27 5.51
CA ALA A 100 -6.55 0.00 6.15
C ALA A 100 -6.58 0.16 7.67
N ARG A 101 -6.82 -0.93 8.39
CA ARG A 101 -6.79 -0.90 9.85
C ARG A 101 -5.39 -0.61 10.38
N LYS A 102 -4.36 -1.19 9.77
CA LYS A 102 -2.97 -1.02 10.18
C LYS A 102 -2.03 -1.25 9.00
N VAL A 103 -0.99 -0.44 8.93
CA VAL A 103 0.15 -0.67 8.02
C VAL A 103 1.43 -0.72 8.84
N VAL A 104 2.24 -1.74 8.61
CA VAL A 104 3.55 -1.91 9.26
C VAL A 104 4.59 -2.02 8.17
N ALA A 105 5.63 -1.21 8.25
CA ALA A 105 6.75 -1.29 7.33
C ALA A 105 8.07 -1.33 8.09
N ASP A 106 8.97 -2.14 7.60
CA ASP A 106 10.39 -2.11 7.93
C ASP A 106 11.21 -1.72 6.66
N LYS A 107 12.51 -1.92 6.70
CA LYS A 107 13.40 -1.55 5.57
C LYS A 107 13.16 -2.40 4.31
N ASP A 108 12.63 -3.61 4.46
CA ASP A 108 12.53 -4.60 3.38
C ASP A 108 11.08 -4.94 3.02
N THR A 109 10.15 -4.81 3.98
CA THR A 109 8.77 -5.28 3.84
C THR A 109 7.74 -4.25 4.30
N THR A 110 6.58 -4.27 3.65
CA THR A 110 5.40 -3.52 4.08
C THR A 110 4.20 -4.45 4.13
N ILE A 111 3.53 -4.46 5.28
CA ILE A 111 2.35 -5.30 5.53
C ILE A 111 1.14 -4.40 5.72
N ILE A 112 0.13 -4.58 4.88
CA ILE A 112 -1.17 -3.92 4.98
C ILE A 112 -2.15 -4.89 5.59
N ILE A 113 -2.75 -4.53 6.71
CA ILE A 113 -3.63 -5.38 7.50
C ILE A 113 -5.06 -4.83 7.43
N GLU A 114 -5.99 -5.66 6.99
CA GLU A 114 -7.41 -5.34 6.89
C GLU A 114 -7.66 -4.05 6.10
N GLY A 115 -7.28 -4.08 4.81
CA GLY A 115 -7.68 -3.06 3.86
C GLY A 115 -9.21 -2.96 3.77
N LYS A 116 -9.72 -1.77 3.51
CA LYS A 116 -11.16 -1.46 3.45
C LYS A 116 -11.76 -1.58 2.05
N GLY A 117 -11.06 -2.26 1.13
CA GLY A 117 -11.57 -2.55 -0.21
C GLY A 117 -12.84 -3.38 -0.19
N GLN A 118 -13.67 -3.19 -1.18
CA GLN A 118 -14.92 -3.94 -1.32
C GLN A 118 -14.63 -5.36 -1.80
N LYS A 119 -15.27 -6.35 -1.16
CA LYS A 119 -15.04 -7.75 -1.46
C LYS A 119 -15.32 -8.12 -2.93
N ASN A 120 -16.38 -7.57 -3.51
CA ASN A 120 -16.72 -7.78 -4.91
C ASN A 120 -15.65 -7.28 -5.87
N GLU A 121 -15.00 -6.15 -5.57
CA GLU A 121 -13.90 -5.61 -6.38
C GLU A 121 -12.65 -6.47 -6.23
N ILE A 122 -12.35 -6.93 -5.02
CA ILE A 122 -11.23 -7.86 -4.76
C ILE A 122 -11.46 -9.19 -5.49
N ASP A 123 -12.67 -9.75 -5.41
CA ASP A 123 -13.02 -11.00 -6.10
C ASP A 123 -12.92 -10.84 -7.62
N SER A 124 -13.40 -9.72 -8.18
CA SER A 124 -13.27 -9.41 -9.61
C SER A 124 -11.79 -9.32 -10.02
N ARG A 125 -10.96 -8.68 -9.20
CA ARG A 125 -9.52 -8.57 -9.46
C ARG A 125 -8.82 -9.94 -9.42
N VAL A 126 -9.19 -10.78 -8.48
CA VAL A 126 -8.71 -12.17 -8.39
C VAL A 126 -9.06 -12.95 -9.66
N ASP A 127 -10.28 -12.82 -10.15
CA ASP A 127 -10.72 -13.52 -11.36
C ASP A 127 -10.02 -13.02 -12.63
N GLU A 128 -9.78 -11.71 -12.75
CA GLU A 128 -8.92 -11.15 -13.81
C GLU A 128 -7.53 -11.79 -13.81
N LEU A 129 -6.89 -11.87 -12.64
CA LEU A 129 -5.55 -12.47 -12.51
C LEU A 129 -5.54 -13.97 -12.84
N LYS A 130 -6.59 -14.72 -12.48
CA LYS A 130 -6.72 -16.14 -12.87
C LYS A 130 -6.81 -16.32 -14.39
N VAL A 131 -7.54 -15.43 -15.07
CA VAL A 131 -7.62 -15.43 -16.54
C VAL A 131 -6.25 -15.14 -17.16
N VAL A 132 -5.50 -14.17 -16.64
CA VAL A 132 -4.14 -13.87 -17.10
C VAL A 132 -3.22 -15.08 -16.84
N LEU A 133 -3.29 -15.67 -15.65
CA LEU A 133 -2.49 -16.84 -15.28
C LEU A 133 -2.73 -18.02 -16.23
N SER A 134 -3.99 -18.27 -16.61
CA SER A 134 -4.33 -19.37 -17.53
C SER A 134 -3.75 -19.22 -18.93
N LYS A 135 -3.48 -17.98 -19.35
CA LYS A 135 -2.92 -17.64 -20.68
C LYS A 135 -1.41 -17.47 -20.65
N THR A 136 -0.81 -17.32 -19.48
CA THR A 136 0.63 -17.09 -19.31
C THR A 136 1.39 -18.40 -19.53
N THR A 137 2.43 -18.34 -20.37
CA THR A 137 3.30 -19.50 -20.67
C THR A 137 4.61 -19.49 -19.89
N SER A 138 5.09 -18.31 -19.49
CA SER A 138 6.31 -18.11 -18.72
C SER A 138 6.14 -18.60 -17.29
N ASP A 139 6.97 -19.54 -16.84
CA ASP A 139 6.90 -20.06 -15.46
C ASP A 139 7.22 -18.99 -14.42
N PHE A 140 8.14 -18.08 -14.73
CA PHE A 140 8.45 -16.95 -13.87
C PHE A 140 7.24 -16.01 -13.69
N ASP A 141 6.54 -15.69 -14.79
CA ASP A 141 5.36 -14.83 -14.71
C ASP A 141 4.19 -15.52 -14.01
N LYS A 142 4.04 -16.84 -14.19
CA LYS A 142 3.06 -17.64 -13.43
C LYS A 142 3.32 -17.55 -11.93
N GLU A 143 4.58 -17.71 -11.51
CA GLU A 143 4.96 -17.61 -10.10
C GLU A 143 4.60 -16.25 -9.53
N LYS A 144 4.91 -15.16 -10.25
CA LYS A 144 4.58 -13.80 -9.82
C LYS A 144 3.06 -13.52 -9.78
N LEU A 145 2.30 -14.08 -10.71
CA LEU A 145 0.83 -14.00 -10.67
C LEU A 145 0.25 -14.80 -9.49
N MET A 146 0.79 -15.97 -9.19
CA MET A 146 0.39 -16.76 -8.01
C MET A 146 0.69 -16.05 -6.70
N GLU A 147 1.86 -15.38 -6.58
CA GLU A 147 2.18 -14.55 -5.43
C GLU A 147 1.16 -13.42 -5.24
N ARG A 148 0.75 -12.74 -6.32
CA ARG A 148 -0.26 -11.68 -6.29
C ARG A 148 -1.63 -12.22 -5.88
N LEU A 149 -2.06 -13.35 -6.46
CA LEU A 149 -3.30 -14.03 -6.08
C LEU A 149 -3.33 -14.42 -4.60
N ALA A 150 -2.22 -14.92 -4.07
CA ALA A 150 -2.11 -15.26 -2.66
C ALA A 150 -2.26 -14.03 -1.75
N LYS A 151 -1.69 -12.88 -2.16
CA LYS A 151 -1.80 -11.63 -1.41
C LYS A 151 -3.22 -11.05 -1.44
N LEU A 152 -3.91 -11.14 -2.57
CA LEU A 152 -5.28 -10.65 -2.74
C LEU A 152 -6.31 -11.54 -2.04
N GLY A 153 -6.17 -12.87 -2.16
CA GLY A 153 -7.11 -13.84 -1.61
C GLY A 153 -6.82 -14.28 -0.18
N GLY A 154 -5.63 -13.97 0.32
CA GLY A 154 -5.20 -14.38 1.66
C GLY A 154 -5.57 -13.35 2.71
N GLY A 155 -6.53 -13.66 3.56
CA GLY A 155 -6.69 -12.93 4.82
C GLY A 155 -5.42 -13.07 5.68
N VAL A 156 -5.04 -12.03 6.42
CA VAL A 156 -3.95 -12.13 7.42
C VAL A 156 -4.42 -13.02 8.57
N GLY A 157 -3.91 -14.24 8.62
CA GLY A 157 -4.10 -15.11 9.79
C GLY A 157 -3.28 -14.55 10.95
N ILE A 158 -3.94 -14.06 12.01
CA ILE A 158 -3.26 -13.65 13.24
C ILE A 158 -3.16 -14.88 14.14
N ILE A 159 -1.97 -15.46 14.24
CA ILE A 159 -1.68 -16.49 15.24
C ILE A 159 -1.24 -15.78 16.51
N LYS A 160 -2.13 -15.75 17.51
CA LYS A 160 -1.77 -15.28 18.85
C LYS A 160 -1.05 -16.40 19.59
N VAL A 161 0.25 -16.21 19.83
CA VAL A 161 1.05 -17.17 20.60
C VAL A 161 1.12 -16.72 22.04
N GLY A 162 0.65 -17.57 22.95
CA GLY A 162 0.77 -17.40 24.41
C GLY A 162 1.76 -18.40 24.99
N ALA A 163 2.51 -17.97 25.98
CA ALA A 163 3.41 -18.84 26.73
C ALA A 163 3.54 -18.34 28.18
N ALA A 164 3.90 -19.23 29.08
CA ALA A 164 4.08 -18.92 30.49
C ALA A 164 5.36 -18.12 30.77
N THR A 165 6.36 -18.22 29.87
CA THR A 165 7.62 -17.51 29.97
C THR A 165 7.98 -16.81 28.68
N GLU A 166 8.82 -15.77 28.76
CA GLU A 166 9.29 -15.01 27.58
C GLU A 166 10.18 -15.86 26.65
N VAL A 167 10.94 -16.77 27.19
CA VAL A 167 11.79 -17.70 26.43
C VAL A 167 10.94 -18.65 25.59
N GLU A 168 9.92 -19.25 26.22
CA GLU A 168 8.97 -20.13 25.55
C GLU A 168 8.14 -19.38 24.49
N LEU A 169 7.82 -18.11 24.74
CA LEU A 169 7.13 -17.26 23.78
C LEU A 169 7.99 -17.02 22.54
N LYS A 170 9.29 -16.75 22.71
CA LYS A 170 10.23 -16.57 21.59
C LYS A 170 10.39 -17.86 20.77
N GLU A 171 10.49 -19.00 21.42
CA GLU A 171 10.60 -20.30 20.75
C GLU A 171 9.35 -20.62 19.94
N LYS A 172 8.16 -20.41 20.49
CA LYS A 172 6.89 -20.62 19.78
C LYS A 172 6.65 -19.64 18.63
N LYS A 173 7.22 -18.43 18.68
CA LYS A 173 7.16 -17.46 17.58
C LYS A 173 8.08 -17.81 16.41
N LEU A 174 9.18 -18.55 16.66
CA LEU A 174 10.14 -18.96 15.64
C LEU A 174 9.72 -20.26 14.93
N ARG A 175 8.77 -21.01 15.44
CA ARG A 175 8.14 -22.15 14.82
C ARG A 175 6.98 -21.74 13.92
#